data_6dbb094a0918b0bb3110dd997ce8be86
#
_entry.id   6dbb094a0918b0bb3110dd997ce8be86
#
_cell.length_a   1.000
_cell.length_b   1.000
_cell.length_c   1.000
_cell.angle_alpha   90.00
_cell.angle_beta   90.00
_cell.angle_gamma   90.00
#
_symmetry.space_group_name_H-M   'P 1'
#
loop_
_entity.id
_entity.type
_entity.pdbx_description
1 polymer ?
#
loop_
_entity_poly.entity_id
_entity_poly.type
_entity_poly.pdbx_seq_one_letter_code
_entity_poly.pdbx_strand_id
1 'polypeptide(L)'
;RGHPRAVQIALFAANDALGSLGISWDTLMQHVPPDRVSVYAGSAMGQLDQEGSGGLLASRYRGQRPTSRQVPMGLAEMPADFVNAYVLGSLGQTGHNMGACATFLYNLRHGMFDIESGRSRIALVGGAEAPLCPDVIEGLATMGALGTDQALLELDRHGGATEPDLRRACRPFGENCGFTIAEGAQFAVLLDDALAVELGAVMLGAVTD
;
A
#
# COMPACT_ATOMS: atom_id res chain seq x y z
N ARG A 1 12.68 2.91 14.00
CA ARG A 1 13.31 1.58 13.92
C ARG A 1 12.39 0.55 14.58
N GLY A 2 12.27 -0.66 14.00
CA GLY A 2 11.48 -1.76 14.55
C GLY A 2 10.00 -1.74 14.18
N HIS A 3 9.62 -1.08 13.11
CA HIS A 3 8.33 -1.27 12.43
C HIS A 3 8.51 -2.16 11.21
N PRO A 4 7.49 -2.93 10.83
CA PRO A 4 7.47 -3.66 9.57
C PRO A 4 7.78 -2.76 8.37
N ARG A 5 8.41 -3.31 7.36
CA ARG A 5 8.83 -2.56 6.18
C ARG A 5 7.67 -1.89 5.46
N ALA A 6 6.54 -2.60 5.29
CA ALA A 6 5.35 -2.05 4.66
C ALA A 6 4.81 -0.83 5.42
N VAL A 7 4.81 -0.85 6.76
CA VAL A 7 4.42 0.31 7.59
C VAL A 7 5.35 1.51 7.34
N GLN A 8 6.67 1.27 7.25
CA GLN A 8 7.63 2.34 7.01
C GLN A 8 7.41 3.04 5.67
N ILE A 9 7.22 2.26 4.58
CA ILE A 9 6.98 2.82 3.25
C ILE A 9 5.58 3.43 3.14
N ALA A 10 4.58 2.91 3.87
CA ALA A 10 3.24 3.50 3.94
C ALA A 10 3.28 4.91 4.54
N LEU A 11 3.99 5.11 5.66
CA LEU A 11 4.14 6.43 6.28
C LEU A 11 4.81 7.43 5.33
N PHE A 12 5.84 6.99 4.61
CA PHE A 12 6.51 7.82 3.62
C PHE A 12 5.56 8.23 2.49
N ALA A 13 4.89 7.25 1.86
CA ALA A 13 4.01 7.49 0.73
C ALA A 13 2.75 8.30 1.10
N ALA A 14 2.18 8.08 2.30
CA ALA A 14 1.06 8.87 2.80
C ALA A 14 1.45 10.34 2.99
N ASN A 15 2.62 10.60 3.56
CA ASN A 15 3.12 11.96 3.75
C ASN A 15 3.44 12.65 2.40
N ASP A 16 3.98 11.92 1.44
CA ASP A 16 4.25 12.41 0.08
C ASP A 16 2.94 12.76 -0.64
N ALA A 17 1.91 11.90 -0.54
CA ALA A 17 0.60 12.16 -1.11
C ALA A 17 -0.05 13.42 -0.53
N LEU A 18 0.04 13.64 0.78
CA LEU A 18 -0.45 14.88 1.41
C LEU A 18 0.34 16.10 0.92
N GLY A 19 1.64 15.99 0.73
CA GLY A 19 2.48 17.04 0.18
C GLY A 19 2.10 17.45 -1.25
N SER A 20 1.52 16.54 -2.02
CA SER A 20 1.10 16.79 -3.41
C SER A 20 -0.16 17.66 -3.54
N LEU A 21 -0.92 17.87 -2.47
CA LEU A 21 -2.15 18.66 -2.48
C LEU A 21 -1.92 20.16 -2.74
N GLY A 22 -0.71 20.67 -2.57
CA GLY A 22 -0.41 22.10 -2.63
C GLY A 22 -0.98 22.93 -1.47
N ILE A 23 -1.59 22.25 -0.48
CA ILE A 23 -2.17 22.83 0.75
C ILE A 23 -1.59 22.08 1.93
N SER A 24 -1.21 22.79 3.00
CA SER A 24 -0.71 22.14 4.20
C SER A 24 -1.82 21.34 4.91
N TRP A 25 -1.46 20.24 5.54
CA TRP A 25 -2.39 19.46 6.35
C TRP A 25 -3.03 20.29 7.47
N ASP A 26 -2.24 21.14 8.12
CA ASP A 26 -2.73 22.04 9.17
C ASP A 26 -3.80 23.02 8.65
N THR A 27 -3.66 23.50 7.41
CA THR A 27 -4.68 24.35 6.77
C THR A 27 -5.97 23.56 6.53
N LEU A 28 -5.87 22.34 6.00
CA LEU A 28 -7.03 21.48 5.79
C LEU A 28 -7.79 21.22 7.09
N MET A 29 -7.09 20.95 8.18
CA MET A 29 -7.68 20.66 9.50
C MET A 29 -8.32 21.88 10.17
N GLN A 30 -8.11 23.10 9.66
CA GLN A 30 -8.88 24.28 10.09
C GLN A 30 -10.28 24.33 9.48
N HIS A 31 -10.49 23.62 8.36
CA HIS A 31 -11.75 23.60 7.61
C HIS A 31 -12.52 22.28 7.75
N VAL A 32 -11.87 21.24 8.25
CA VAL A 32 -12.46 19.90 8.37
C VAL A 32 -12.33 19.37 9.79
N PRO A 33 -13.44 19.02 10.45
CA PRO A 33 -13.40 18.39 11.75
C PRO A 33 -12.66 17.03 11.68
N PRO A 34 -11.90 16.64 12.71
CA PRO A 34 -11.11 15.41 12.71
C PRO A 34 -11.92 14.12 12.49
N ASP A 35 -13.19 14.10 12.87
CA ASP A 35 -14.11 12.97 12.66
C ASP A 35 -14.63 12.85 11.22
N ARG A 36 -14.31 13.84 10.36
CA ARG A 36 -14.63 13.85 8.92
C ARG A 36 -13.44 13.51 8.05
N VAL A 37 -12.39 12.93 8.61
CA VAL A 37 -11.21 12.45 7.91
C VAL A 37 -11.10 10.95 8.12
N SER A 38 -11.15 10.16 7.05
CA SER A 38 -10.98 8.71 7.10
C SER A 38 -9.66 8.27 6.45
N VAL A 39 -9.19 7.07 6.83
CA VAL A 39 -8.02 6.43 6.21
C VAL A 39 -8.29 4.95 5.97
N TYR A 40 -8.07 4.51 4.75
CA TYR A 40 -8.19 3.11 4.34
C TYR A 40 -6.92 2.67 3.64
N ALA A 41 -6.10 1.91 4.34
CA ALA A 41 -4.85 1.43 3.79
C ALA A 41 -4.42 0.13 4.46
N GLY A 42 -3.68 -0.69 3.75
CA GLY A 42 -3.19 -1.93 4.30
C GLY A 42 -2.29 -2.68 3.34
N SER A 43 -1.99 -3.90 3.71
CA SER A 43 -1.24 -4.85 2.91
C SER A 43 -2.12 -6.05 2.60
N ALA A 44 -2.13 -6.50 1.35
CA ALA A 44 -2.86 -7.71 0.95
C ALA A 44 -2.29 -8.99 1.58
N MET A 45 -1.01 -8.98 1.92
CA MET A 45 -0.30 -10.13 2.50
C MET A 45 -0.03 -9.98 4.00
N GLY A 46 -0.31 -8.82 4.59
CA GLY A 46 0.10 -8.48 5.96
C GLY A 46 1.60 -8.21 6.06
N GLN A 47 2.08 -8.06 7.27
CA GLN A 47 3.49 -7.75 7.55
C GLN A 47 4.25 -9.06 7.78
N LEU A 48 4.85 -9.63 6.72
CA LEU A 48 5.52 -10.93 6.73
C LEU A 48 7.01 -10.88 7.11
N ASP A 49 7.55 -9.71 7.38
CA ASP A 49 8.93 -9.55 7.80
C ASP A 49 9.17 -9.92 9.28
N GLN A 50 10.42 -9.79 9.72
CA GLN A 50 10.86 -10.16 11.08
C GLN A 50 10.13 -9.36 12.19
N GLU A 51 9.68 -8.14 11.89
CA GLU A 51 9.01 -7.27 12.86
C GLU A 51 7.51 -7.56 12.99
N GLY A 52 6.95 -8.27 12.03
CA GLY A 52 5.54 -8.65 11.97
C GLY A 52 5.30 -10.15 12.19
N SER A 53 4.31 -10.68 11.49
CA SER A 53 3.88 -12.07 11.58
C SER A 53 4.96 -13.07 11.15
N GLY A 54 5.83 -12.71 10.19
CA GLY A 54 6.95 -13.56 9.79
C GLY A 54 7.89 -13.84 10.95
N GLY A 55 8.28 -12.82 11.71
CA GLY A 55 9.09 -13.01 12.92
C GLY A 55 8.37 -13.79 14.03
N LEU A 56 7.07 -13.54 14.22
CA LEU A 56 6.24 -14.27 15.18
C LEU A 56 6.25 -15.78 14.88
N LEU A 57 5.94 -16.15 13.64
CA LEU A 57 5.84 -17.55 13.22
C LEU A 57 7.21 -18.25 13.21
N ALA A 58 8.26 -17.55 12.76
CA ALA A 58 9.61 -18.10 12.69
C ALA A 58 10.30 -18.24 14.06
N SER A 59 9.86 -17.51 15.07
CA SER A 59 10.49 -17.49 16.41
C SER A 59 10.65 -18.89 17.00
N ARG A 60 9.62 -19.71 16.90
CA ARG A 60 9.64 -21.08 17.45
C ARG A 60 10.69 -21.96 16.78
N TYR A 61 10.82 -21.85 15.45
CA TYR A 61 11.78 -22.67 14.70
C TYR A 61 13.22 -22.21 14.90
N ARG A 62 13.40 -20.93 15.24
CA ARG A 62 14.71 -20.34 15.56
C ARG A 62 15.11 -20.48 17.03
N GLY A 63 14.30 -21.14 17.85
CA GLY A 63 14.52 -21.24 19.29
C GLY A 63 14.46 -19.89 20.02
N GLN A 64 13.82 -18.90 19.41
CA GLN A 64 13.64 -17.57 19.97
C GLN A 64 12.26 -17.43 20.62
N ARG A 65 12.17 -16.52 21.59
CA ARG A 65 10.88 -16.18 22.17
C ARG A 65 10.21 -15.07 21.35
N PRO A 66 8.96 -15.25 20.92
CA PRO A 66 8.24 -14.20 20.24
C PRO A 66 8.00 -13.01 21.18
N THR A 67 7.87 -11.83 20.62
CA THR A 67 7.50 -10.63 21.36
C THR A 67 6.02 -10.32 21.17
N SER A 68 5.36 -9.80 22.21
CA SER A 68 3.94 -9.39 22.16
C SER A 68 3.68 -8.35 21.05
N ARG A 69 4.71 -7.61 20.69
CA ARG A 69 4.65 -6.59 19.64
C ARG A 69 4.44 -7.16 18.23
N GLN A 70 5.00 -8.34 17.95
CA GLN A 70 4.89 -8.98 16.63
C GLN A 70 3.45 -9.37 16.26
N VAL A 71 2.57 -9.57 17.25
CA VAL A 71 1.16 -9.89 16.99
C VAL A 71 0.42 -8.73 16.30
N PRO A 72 0.27 -7.55 16.93
CA PRO A 72 -0.38 -6.43 16.27
C PRO A 72 0.37 -5.94 15.03
N MET A 73 1.71 -5.97 15.04
CA MET A 73 2.51 -5.54 13.89
C MET A 73 2.35 -6.43 12.66
N GLY A 74 1.80 -7.63 12.80
CA GLY A 74 1.52 -8.54 11.69
C GLY A 74 0.19 -8.30 11.00
N LEU A 75 -0.69 -7.46 11.56
CA LEU A 75 -2.03 -7.24 11.04
C LEU A 75 -2.01 -6.44 9.71
N ALA A 76 -2.90 -6.82 8.80
CA ALA A 76 -2.94 -6.25 7.46
C ALA A 76 -3.29 -4.75 7.44
N GLU A 77 -4.07 -4.28 8.41
CA GLU A 77 -4.50 -2.88 8.56
C GLU A 77 -3.47 -1.96 9.23
N MET A 78 -2.37 -2.50 9.76
CA MET A 78 -1.36 -1.67 10.44
C MET A 78 -0.89 -0.45 9.67
N PRO A 79 -0.75 -0.47 8.33
CA PRO A 79 -0.45 0.74 7.58
C PRO A 79 -1.45 1.88 7.82
N ALA A 80 -2.77 1.60 7.87
CA ALA A 80 -3.78 2.62 8.15
C ALA A 80 -3.67 3.17 9.57
N ASP A 81 -3.52 2.29 10.56
CA ASP A 81 -3.41 2.69 11.97
C ASP A 81 -2.19 3.59 12.20
N PHE A 82 -1.05 3.24 11.62
CA PHE A 82 0.17 4.03 11.76
C PHE A 82 0.11 5.34 10.98
N VAL A 83 -0.49 5.35 9.78
CA VAL A 83 -0.73 6.59 9.03
C VAL A 83 -1.65 7.51 9.84
N ASN A 84 -2.72 6.97 10.42
CA ASN A 84 -3.58 7.78 11.28
C ASN A 84 -2.82 8.32 12.50
N ALA A 85 -2.10 7.46 13.22
CA ALA A 85 -1.43 7.84 14.46
C ALA A 85 -0.27 8.84 14.27
N TYR A 86 0.46 8.74 13.18
CA TYR A 86 1.69 9.54 12.98
C TYR A 86 1.58 10.66 11.96
N VAL A 87 0.56 10.63 11.10
CA VAL A 87 0.43 11.58 9.99
C VAL A 87 -0.86 12.39 10.08
N LEU A 88 -2.01 11.72 10.26
CA LEU A 88 -3.31 12.38 10.17
C LEU A 88 -3.81 12.90 11.51
N GLY A 89 -3.73 12.12 12.56
CA GLY A 89 -4.35 12.44 13.86
C GLY A 89 -5.88 12.56 13.79
N SER A 90 -6.53 11.79 12.89
CA SER A 90 -7.97 11.88 12.67
C SER A 90 -8.75 11.07 13.70
N LEU A 91 -10.04 11.41 13.84
CA LEU A 91 -11.03 10.70 14.66
C LEU A 91 -12.10 10.00 13.81
N GLY A 92 -11.98 10.08 12.48
CA GLY A 92 -12.83 9.39 11.54
C GLY A 92 -12.49 7.91 11.39
N GLN A 93 -13.05 7.26 10.39
CA GLN A 93 -12.83 5.84 10.19
C GLN A 93 -11.40 5.51 9.80
N THR A 94 -10.84 4.51 10.47
CA THR A 94 -9.55 3.92 10.13
C THR A 94 -9.76 2.44 9.86
N GLY A 95 -9.26 1.93 8.74
CA GLY A 95 -9.45 0.53 8.41
C GLY A 95 -8.78 0.09 7.12
N HIS A 96 -9.14 -1.12 6.71
CA HIS A 96 -8.56 -1.78 5.57
C HIS A 96 -9.59 -2.74 4.93
N ASN A 97 -9.69 -2.73 3.62
CA ASN A 97 -10.47 -3.69 2.86
C ASN A 97 -9.52 -4.57 2.06
N MET A 98 -9.48 -5.84 2.40
CA MET A 98 -8.60 -6.80 1.73
C MET A 98 -9.25 -7.32 0.44
N GLY A 99 -8.51 -7.28 -0.64
CA GLY A 99 -8.90 -7.76 -1.96
C GLY A 99 -7.74 -8.35 -2.75
N ALA A 100 -6.76 -8.94 -2.07
CA ALA A 100 -5.51 -9.41 -2.69
C ALA A 100 -4.89 -8.32 -3.57
N CYS A 101 -4.58 -8.58 -4.83
CA CYS A 101 -4.00 -7.60 -5.76
C CYS A 101 -4.91 -6.37 -6.00
N ALA A 102 -6.20 -6.47 -5.73
CA ALA A 102 -7.18 -5.39 -5.86
C ALA A 102 -7.41 -4.58 -4.56
N THR A 103 -6.63 -4.84 -3.52
CA THR A 103 -6.78 -4.18 -2.21
C THR A 103 -6.87 -2.67 -2.30
N PHE A 104 -6.01 -2.03 -3.11
CA PHE A 104 -6.07 -0.58 -3.32
C PHE A 104 -7.44 -0.12 -3.86
N LEU A 105 -8.01 -0.84 -4.82
CA LEU A 105 -9.30 -0.48 -5.42
C LEU A 105 -10.46 -0.60 -4.42
N TYR A 106 -10.41 -1.57 -3.53
CA TYR A 106 -11.41 -1.69 -2.46
C TYR A 106 -11.28 -0.57 -1.43
N ASN A 107 -10.07 -0.18 -1.07
CA ASN A 107 -9.84 0.96 -0.19
C ASN A 107 -10.28 2.27 -0.85
N LEU A 108 -9.98 2.45 -2.14
CA LEU A 108 -10.44 3.59 -2.94
C LEU A 108 -11.96 3.70 -2.95
N ARG A 109 -12.65 2.61 -3.28
CA ARG A 109 -14.12 2.55 -3.29
C ARG A 109 -14.72 2.90 -1.94
N HIS A 110 -14.11 2.44 -0.85
CA HIS A 110 -14.60 2.75 0.49
C HIS A 110 -14.43 4.22 0.82
N GLY A 111 -13.28 4.82 0.50
CA GLY A 111 -13.05 6.25 0.68
C GLY A 111 -14.03 7.11 -0.14
N MET A 112 -14.30 6.72 -1.39
CA MET A 112 -15.32 7.37 -2.22
C MET A 112 -16.69 7.33 -1.56
N PHE A 113 -17.13 6.14 -1.14
CA PHE A 113 -18.43 5.96 -0.47
C PHE A 113 -18.57 6.83 0.79
N ASP A 114 -17.52 6.99 1.57
CA ASP A 114 -17.55 7.87 2.75
C ASP A 114 -17.71 9.35 2.38
N ILE A 115 -17.09 9.80 1.29
CA ILE A 115 -17.25 11.17 0.80
C ILE A 115 -18.64 11.37 0.21
N GLU A 116 -19.11 10.48 -0.65
CA GLU A 116 -20.42 10.56 -1.29
C GLU A 116 -21.58 10.53 -0.28
N SER A 117 -21.45 9.69 0.76
CA SER A 117 -22.43 9.63 1.85
C SER A 117 -22.33 10.79 2.83
N GLY A 118 -21.38 11.71 2.66
CA GLY A 118 -21.12 12.82 3.59
C GLY A 118 -20.57 12.40 4.93
N ARG A 119 -20.10 11.17 5.07
CA ARG A 119 -19.48 10.67 6.31
C ARG A 119 -18.11 11.29 6.53
N SER A 120 -17.33 11.43 5.46
CA SER A 120 -16.03 12.09 5.45
C SER A 120 -16.01 13.22 4.43
N ARG A 121 -15.15 14.21 4.64
CA ARG A 121 -14.79 15.24 3.66
C ARG A 121 -13.43 14.97 3.02
N ILE A 122 -12.59 14.20 3.74
CA ILE A 122 -11.27 13.78 3.29
C ILE A 122 -11.18 12.28 3.53
N ALA A 123 -10.68 11.54 2.54
CA ALA A 123 -10.30 10.14 2.71
C ALA A 123 -8.89 9.91 2.15
N LEU A 124 -7.98 9.46 2.99
CA LEU A 124 -6.67 8.98 2.55
C LEU A 124 -6.78 7.50 2.26
N VAL A 125 -6.56 7.10 1.01
CA VAL A 125 -6.68 5.71 0.58
C VAL A 125 -5.37 5.21 0.02
N GLY A 126 -5.00 3.96 0.34
CA GLY A 126 -3.72 3.46 -0.11
C GLY A 126 -3.50 1.98 0.12
N GLY A 127 -2.29 1.57 -0.17
CA GLY A 127 -1.76 0.25 0.10
C GLY A 127 -0.25 0.28 0.16
N ALA A 128 0.31 -0.66 0.89
CA ALA A 128 1.74 -0.83 1.03
C ALA A 128 2.10 -2.31 1.12
N GLU A 129 2.97 -2.75 0.23
CA GLU A 129 3.43 -4.13 0.18
C GLU A 129 4.95 -4.18 0.31
N ALA A 130 5.44 -5.06 1.18
CA ALA A 130 6.86 -5.33 1.32
C ALA A 130 7.11 -6.86 1.40
N PRO A 131 6.81 -7.58 0.31
CA PRO A 131 6.79 -9.03 0.29
C PRO A 131 8.17 -9.65 -0.01
N LEU A 132 9.26 -8.88 0.01
CA LEU A 132 10.59 -9.38 -0.31
C LEU A 132 11.19 -10.19 0.85
N CYS A 133 10.53 -11.29 1.19
CA CYS A 133 11.04 -12.29 2.13
C CYS A 133 11.13 -13.66 1.45
N PRO A 134 12.08 -14.52 1.88
CA PRO A 134 12.33 -15.80 1.22
C PRO A 134 11.08 -16.67 1.08
N ASP A 135 10.27 -16.76 2.13
CA ASP A 135 9.07 -17.60 2.17
C ASP A 135 8.04 -17.19 1.10
N VAL A 136 7.86 -15.88 0.87
CA VAL A 136 6.95 -15.37 -0.17
C VAL A 136 7.52 -15.60 -1.56
N ILE A 137 8.81 -15.35 -1.75
CA ILE A 137 9.48 -15.57 -3.05
C ILE A 137 9.39 -17.04 -3.44
N GLU A 138 9.69 -17.95 -2.51
CA GLU A 138 9.61 -19.40 -2.75
C GLU A 138 8.17 -19.84 -3.03
N GLY A 139 7.19 -19.35 -2.28
CA GLY A 139 5.78 -19.65 -2.49
C GLY A 139 5.30 -19.21 -3.88
N LEU A 140 5.63 -18.00 -4.30
CA LEU A 140 5.27 -17.48 -5.62
C LEU A 140 6.03 -18.19 -6.76
N ALA A 141 7.29 -18.57 -6.54
CA ALA A 141 8.05 -19.36 -7.47
C ALA A 141 7.44 -20.76 -7.68
N THR A 142 7.03 -21.41 -6.57
CA THR A 142 6.35 -22.71 -6.61
C THR A 142 5.01 -22.65 -7.34
N MET A 143 4.30 -21.52 -7.28
CA MET A 143 3.08 -21.29 -8.06
C MET A 143 3.37 -21.09 -9.55
N GLY A 144 4.62 -20.92 -9.96
CA GLY A 144 4.98 -20.54 -11.34
C GLY A 144 4.54 -19.13 -11.72
N ALA A 145 4.34 -18.25 -10.73
CA ALA A 145 3.83 -16.90 -10.95
C ALA A 145 4.94 -15.90 -11.30
N LEU A 146 6.18 -16.16 -10.85
CA LEU A 146 7.30 -15.26 -11.08
C LEU A 146 7.92 -15.47 -12.48
N GLY A 147 8.25 -14.36 -13.14
CA GLY A 147 9.11 -14.37 -14.32
C GLY A 147 10.51 -14.86 -13.95
N THR A 148 11.02 -15.84 -14.68
CA THR A 148 12.37 -16.37 -14.50
C THR A 148 13.30 -15.82 -15.59
N ASP A 149 14.61 -15.81 -15.31
CA ASP A 149 15.62 -15.38 -16.27
C ASP A 149 15.52 -16.17 -17.58
N GLN A 150 15.31 -17.50 -17.47
CA GLN A 150 15.14 -18.35 -18.64
C GLN A 150 13.89 -17.99 -19.45
N ALA A 151 12.75 -17.82 -18.79
CA ALA A 151 11.49 -17.48 -19.46
C ALA A 151 11.56 -16.09 -20.11
N LEU A 152 12.23 -15.14 -19.45
CA LEU A 152 12.46 -13.80 -20.00
C LEU A 152 13.35 -13.83 -21.23
N LEU A 153 14.42 -14.64 -21.19
CA LEU A 153 15.31 -14.84 -22.32
C LEU A 153 14.58 -15.51 -23.51
N GLU A 154 13.76 -16.52 -23.24
CA GLU A 154 12.96 -17.20 -24.30
C GLU A 154 11.97 -16.21 -24.93
N LEU A 155 11.32 -15.36 -24.15
CA LEU A 155 10.41 -14.32 -24.62
C LEU A 155 11.11 -13.31 -25.54
N ASP A 156 12.35 -12.93 -25.23
CA ASP A 156 13.12 -11.94 -25.99
C ASP A 156 14.03 -12.56 -27.07
N ARG A 157 14.07 -13.90 -27.21
CA ARG A 157 14.94 -14.60 -28.10
C ARG A 157 14.74 -14.23 -29.57
N HIS A 158 13.51 -13.99 -29.99
CA HIS A 158 13.18 -13.55 -31.34
C HIS A 158 13.73 -12.17 -31.69
N GLY A 159 14.02 -11.34 -30.66
CA GLY A 159 14.69 -10.05 -30.80
C GLY A 159 16.22 -10.12 -30.80
N GLY A 160 16.81 -11.36 -30.81
CA GLY A 160 18.25 -11.57 -30.79
C GLY A 160 18.90 -11.45 -29.41
N ALA A 161 18.12 -11.48 -28.35
CA ALA A 161 18.65 -11.46 -26.98
C ALA A 161 19.47 -12.73 -26.69
N THR A 162 20.64 -12.56 -26.10
CA THR A 162 21.55 -13.64 -25.64
C THR A 162 21.57 -13.75 -24.11
N GLU A 163 21.10 -12.70 -23.41
CA GLU A 163 21.00 -12.63 -21.97
C GLU A 163 19.65 -11.98 -21.58
N PRO A 164 19.09 -12.30 -20.38
CA PRO A 164 17.84 -11.69 -19.92
C PRO A 164 18.04 -10.21 -19.59
N ASP A 165 17.22 -9.33 -20.16
CA ASP A 165 17.20 -7.92 -19.75
C ASP A 165 16.22 -7.72 -18.58
N LEU A 166 16.74 -7.75 -17.37
CA LEU A 166 15.93 -7.63 -16.13
C LEU A 166 15.18 -6.30 -16.02
N ARG A 167 15.61 -5.24 -16.73
CA ARG A 167 14.89 -3.94 -16.76
C ARG A 167 13.58 -4.06 -17.53
N ARG A 168 13.44 -5.09 -18.35
CA ARG A 168 12.24 -5.40 -19.15
C ARG A 168 11.40 -6.53 -18.56
N ALA A 169 11.69 -6.97 -17.34
CA ALA A 169 10.97 -8.08 -16.70
C ALA A 169 9.51 -7.71 -16.35
N CYS A 170 9.23 -6.44 -16.02
CA CYS A 170 7.88 -5.94 -15.80
C CYS A 170 7.35 -5.28 -17.07
N ARG A 171 6.31 -5.88 -17.69
CA ARG A 171 5.75 -5.45 -18.99
C ARG A 171 4.23 -5.33 -18.89
N PRO A 172 3.69 -4.30 -18.22
CA PRO A 172 2.25 -4.10 -18.12
C PRO A 172 1.63 -4.04 -19.52
N PHE A 173 0.56 -4.82 -19.74
CA PHE A 173 -0.17 -4.93 -21.00
C PHE A 173 0.62 -5.48 -22.20
N GLY A 174 1.86 -5.94 -22.00
CA GLY A 174 2.68 -6.56 -23.03
C GLY A 174 2.78 -8.08 -22.87
N GLU A 175 3.56 -8.73 -23.74
CA GLU A 175 3.90 -10.15 -23.60
C GLU A 175 4.73 -10.36 -22.35
N ASN A 176 4.32 -11.26 -21.49
CA ASN A 176 4.90 -11.53 -20.18
C ASN A 176 5.22 -13.01 -20.00
N CYS A 177 6.20 -13.28 -19.15
CA CYS A 177 6.55 -14.64 -18.70
C CYS A 177 6.31 -14.85 -17.21
N GLY A 178 5.57 -13.96 -16.58
CA GLY A 178 5.30 -13.90 -15.14
C GLY A 178 5.41 -12.48 -14.65
N PHE A 179 5.34 -12.28 -13.34
CA PHE A 179 5.54 -10.96 -12.73
C PHE A 179 6.85 -10.91 -11.91
N THR A 180 7.34 -9.70 -11.67
CA THR A 180 8.43 -9.43 -10.74
C THR A 180 7.86 -9.00 -9.40
N ILE A 181 8.49 -9.46 -8.31
CA ILE A 181 8.12 -9.06 -6.97
C ILE A 181 8.92 -7.82 -6.57
N ALA A 182 8.26 -6.86 -5.94
CA ALA A 182 8.87 -5.62 -5.47
C ALA A 182 8.18 -5.12 -4.19
N GLU A 183 8.83 -4.16 -3.53
CA GLU A 183 8.21 -3.38 -2.46
C GLU A 183 7.63 -2.09 -3.03
N GLY A 184 6.49 -1.65 -2.52
CA GLY A 184 5.88 -0.40 -2.96
C GLY A 184 4.76 0.07 -2.04
N ALA A 185 4.51 1.37 -2.04
CA ALA A 185 3.36 1.98 -1.39
C ALA A 185 2.82 3.09 -2.29
N GLN A 186 1.49 3.13 -2.40
CA GLN A 186 0.78 4.15 -3.15
C GLN A 186 -0.37 4.67 -2.30
N PHE A 187 -0.51 6.00 -2.28
CA PHE A 187 -1.60 6.67 -1.59
C PHE A 187 -2.24 7.74 -2.49
N ALA A 188 -3.53 7.90 -2.34
CA ALA A 188 -4.29 8.98 -2.93
C ALA A 188 -5.08 9.71 -1.84
N VAL A 189 -5.13 11.03 -1.93
CA VAL A 189 -5.95 11.87 -1.06
C VAL A 189 -7.22 12.23 -1.83
N LEU A 190 -8.35 11.80 -1.32
CA LEU A 190 -9.66 12.14 -1.85
C LEU A 190 -10.23 13.30 -1.02
N LEU A 191 -10.75 14.30 -1.70
CA LEU A 191 -11.47 15.43 -1.11
C LEU A 191 -12.87 15.50 -1.69
N ASP A 192 -13.85 15.98 -0.91
CA ASP A 192 -15.10 16.38 -1.53
C ASP A 192 -14.89 17.60 -2.45
N ASP A 193 -15.68 17.68 -3.51
CA ASP A 193 -15.52 18.66 -4.57
C ASP A 193 -15.56 20.11 -4.04
N ALA A 194 -16.47 20.38 -3.09
CA ALA A 194 -16.63 21.70 -2.53
C ALA A 194 -15.38 22.12 -1.74
N LEU A 195 -14.82 21.23 -0.93
CA LEU A 195 -13.59 21.48 -0.17
C LEU A 195 -12.40 21.69 -1.10
N ALA A 196 -12.27 20.86 -2.13
CA ALA A 196 -11.17 20.94 -3.09
C ALA A 196 -11.15 22.29 -3.81
N VAL A 197 -12.32 22.77 -4.24
CA VAL A 197 -12.49 24.07 -4.93
C VAL A 197 -12.30 25.23 -3.95
N GLU A 198 -12.91 25.16 -2.76
CA GLU A 198 -12.84 26.21 -1.74
C GLU A 198 -11.40 26.54 -1.34
N LEU A 199 -10.60 25.49 -1.17
CA LEU A 199 -9.21 25.65 -0.72
C LEU A 199 -8.19 25.76 -1.85
N GLY A 200 -8.60 25.60 -3.11
CA GLY A 200 -7.71 25.64 -4.26
C GLY A 200 -6.71 24.49 -4.28
N ALA A 201 -7.16 23.28 -3.92
CA ALA A 201 -6.32 22.09 -3.93
C ALA A 201 -5.82 21.76 -5.34
N VAL A 202 -4.62 21.19 -5.44
CA VAL A 202 -4.12 20.67 -6.71
C VAL A 202 -4.89 19.38 -7.04
N MET A 203 -5.82 19.48 -7.99
CA MET A 203 -6.63 18.35 -8.45
C MET A 203 -5.91 17.62 -9.58
N LEU A 204 -5.55 16.37 -9.36
CA LEU A 204 -4.91 15.50 -10.36
C LEU A 204 -5.93 14.77 -11.23
N GLY A 205 -7.16 14.63 -10.77
CA GLY A 205 -8.26 13.99 -11.47
C GLY A 205 -9.48 13.86 -10.58
N ALA A 206 -10.54 13.29 -11.13
CA ALA A 206 -11.75 12.92 -10.40
C ALA A 206 -11.95 11.41 -10.50
N VAL A 207 -12.38 10.79 -9.41
CA VAL A 207 -12.78 9.38 -9.42
C VAL A 207 -14.27 9.35 -9.71
N THR A 208 -14.66 8.66 -10.77
CA THR A 208 -16.05 8.47 -11.20
C THR A 208 -16.37 6.99 -11.24
N ASP A 209 -17.68 6.64 -11.21
CA ASP A 209 -18.18 5.27 -11.35
C ASP A 209 -17.71 4.58 -12.64
#